data_ae3de7d7eadb908f020548d12122fc45
#
_entry.id   ae3de7d7eadb908f020548d12122fc45
#
_cell.length_a   1.000
_cell.length_b   1.000
_cell.length_c   1.000
_cell.angle_alpha   90.00
_cell.angle_beta   90.00
_cell.angle_gamma   90.00
#
_symmetry.space_group_name_H-M   'P 1'
#
loop_
_entity.id
_entity.type
_entity.pdbx_description
1 polymer ?
#
loop_
_entity_poly.entity_id
_entity_poly.type
_entity_poly.pdbx_seq_one_letter_code
_entity_poly.pdbx_strand_id
1 'polypeptide(L)'
;DQLKHVIRSRKDASASSSYTASLFQLGTHKIAQKVGEEAVELVIEALMQNDELFKGEAADLIFHLLVLLEDRGIDLSEIIAVLQSRHAAK
;
A
#
# COMPACT_ATOMS: atom_id res chain seq x y z
N ASP A 1 -11.60 2.29 -7.37
CA ASP A 1 -11.76 0.86 -7.27
C ASP A 1 -12.28 0.46 -5.89
N GLN A 2 -12.73 -0.76 -5.75
CA GLN A 2 -13.40 -1.20 -4.53
C GLN A 2 -12.47 -1.26 -3.32
N LEU A 3 -11.23 -1.69 -3.51
CA LEU A 3 -10.24 -1.74 -2.43
C LEU A 3 -9.97 -0.34 -1.88
N LYS A 4 -9.83 0.63 -2.76
CA LYS A 4 -9.62 2.03 -2.37
C LYS A 4 -10.80 2.54 -1.51
N HIS A 5 -12.04 2.21 -1.90
CA HIS A 5 -13.21 2.60 -1.13
C HIS A 5 -13.25 1.94 0.24
N VAL A 6 -12.88 0.68 0.32
CA VAL A 6 -12.82 -0.04 1.60
C VAL A 6 -11.78 0.60 2.51
N ILE A 7 -10.59 0.89 2.00
CA ILE A 7 -9.52 1.52 2.78
C ILE A 7 -10.00 2.88 3.31
N ARG A 8 -10.62 3.69 2.44
CA ARG A 8 -11.12 5.01 2.83
C ARG A 8 -12.18 4.92 3.92
N SER A 9 -13.10 3.96 3.81
CA SER A 9 -14.15 3.78 4.81
C SER A 9 -13.60 3.38 6.17
N ARG A 10 -12.44 2.69 6.21
CA ARG A 10 -11.82 2.25 7.47
C ARG A 10 -11.01 3.34 8.15
N LYS A 11 -10.70 4.42 7.45
CA LYS A 11 -9.91 5.53 7.98
C LYS A 11 -10.55 6.14 9.22
N ASP A 12 -11.87 6.25 9.23
CA ASP A 12 -12.63 6.83 10.34
C ASP A 12 -13.20 5.79 11.30
N ALA A 13 -12.93 4.50 11.07
CA ALA A 13 -13.43 3.44 11.90
C ALA A 13 -12.59 3.26 13.16
N SER A 14 -13.16 2.58 14.16
CA SER A 14 -12.43 2.23 15.36
C SER A 14 -11.30 1.25 15.05
N ALA A 15 -10.13 1.44 15.69
CA ALA A 15 -8.99 0.56 15.53
C ALA A 15 -9.31 -0.90 15.86
N SER A 16 -10.27 -1.14 16.73
CA SER A 16 -10.67 -2.50 17.10
C SER A 16 -11.51 -3.19 16.04
N SER A 17 -12.00 -2.46 15.03
CA SER A 17 -12.91 -3.01 14.01
C SER A 17 -12.20 -3.58 12.79
N SER A 18 -10.93 -3.23 12.54
CA SER A 18 -10.19 -3.78 11.41
C SER A 18 -8.69 -3.48 11.51
N TYR A 19 -7.91 -4.28 10.80
CA TYR A 19 -6.47 -4.04 10.66
C TYR A 19 -6.20 -2.69 9.98
N THR A 20 -6.96 -2.38 8.93
CA THR A 20 -6.79 -1.10 8.21
C THR A 20 -7.03 0.08 9.13
N ALA A 21 -8.10 0.03 9.93
CA ALA A 21 -8.39 1.08 10.90
C ALA A 21 -7.25 1.22 11.90
N SER A 22 -6.68 0.11 12.37
CA SER A 22 -5.57 0.15 13.31
C SER A 22 -4.33 0.83 12.72
N LEU A 23 -4.07 0.64 11.43
CA LEU A 23 -2.96 1.30 10.75
C LEU A 23 -3.14 2.82 10.77
N PHE A 24 -4.32 3.31 10.46
CA PHE A 24 -4.58 4.76 10.49
C PHE A 24 -4.44 5.32 11.90
N GLN A 25 -4.85 4.57 12.91
CA GLN A 25 -4.70 4.98 14.30
C GLN A 25 -3.23 5.09 14.72
N LEU A 26 -2.38 4.21 14.22
CA LEU A 26 -0.95 4.21 14.53
C LEU A 26 -0.20 5.34 13.81
N GLY A 27 -0.75 5.85 12.71
CA GLY A 27 -0.24 7.03 12.04
C GLY A 27 0.77 6.75 10.93
N THR A 28 1.20 7.83 10.30
CA THR A 28 2.03 7.79 9.09
C THR A 28 3.33 7.03 9.27
N HIS A 29 4.01 7.21 10.40
CA HIS A 29 5.29 6.52 10.63
C HIS A 29 5.14 5.01 10.57
N LYS A 30 4.10 4.48 11.19
CA LYS A 30 3.88 3.03 11.21
C LYS A 30 3.47 2.51 9.84
N ILE A 31 2.61 3.25 9.14
CA ILE A 31 2.18 2.88 7.78
C ILE A 31 3.40 2.86 6.86
N ALA A 32 4.24 3.89 6.90
CA ALA A 32 5.45 3.97 6.08
C ALA A 32 6.42 2.83 6.41
N GLN A 33 6.57 2.49 7.68
CA GLN A 33 7.39 1.36 8.10
C GLN A 33 6.89 0.05 7.48
N LYS A 34 5.57 -0.16 7.47
CA LYS A 34 4.99 -1.37 6.87
C LYS A 34 5.26 -1.44 5.37
N VAL A 35 5.18 -0.32 4.65
CA VAL A 35 5.52 -0.29 3.23
C VAL A 35 6.97 -0.74 3.02
N GLY A 36 7.89 -0.23 3.84
CA GLY A 36 9.30 -0.62 3.76
C GLY A 36 9.51 -2.09 4.04
N GLU A 37 8.87 -2.63 5.08
CA GLU A 37 8.99 -4.05 5.44
C GLU A 37 8.48 -4.95 4.32
N GLU A 38 7.31 -4.64 3.76
CA GLU A 38 6.75 -5.45 2.68
C GLU A 38 7.59 -5.38 1.41
N ALA A 39 8.21 -4.23 1.14
CA ALA A 39 9.10 -4.10 -0.01
C ALA A 39 10.33 -5.00 0.13
N VAL A 40 10.92 -5.08 1.33
CA VAL A 40 12.05 -5.96 1.60
C VAL A 40 11.64 -7.43 1.44
N GLU A 41 10.49 -7.80 1.98
CA GLU A 41 9.97 -9.17 1.85
C GLU A 41 9.71 -9.54 0.39
N LEU A 42 9.22 -8.60 -0.40
CA LEU A 42 9.02 -8.82 -1.84
C LEU A 42 10.34 -9.12 -2.54
N VAL A 43 11.40 -8.38 -2.22
CA VAL A 43 12.72 -8.60 -2.80
C VAL A 43 13.23 -9.99 -2.44
N ILE A 44 13.07 -10.38 -1.17
CA ILE A 44 13.51 -11.71 -0.71
C ILE A 44 12.81 -12.81 -1.51
N GLU A 45 11.47 -12.70 -1.65
CA GLU A 45 10.72 -13.73 -2.36
C GLU A 45 11.02 -13.75 -3.86
N ALA A 46 11.36 -12.61 -4.45
CA ALA A 46 11.81 -12.54 -5.84
C ALA A 46 13.09 -13.35 -6.04
N LEU A 47 14.02 -13.25 -5.08
CA LEU A 47 15.29 -13.96 -5.15
C LEU A 47 15.14 -15.46 -4.87
N MET A 48 14.14 -15.84 -4.08
CA MET A 48 13.87 -17.25 -3.77
C MET A 48 13.09 -17.98 -4.88
N GLN A 49 12.56 -17.24 -5.85
CA GLN A 49 11.86 -17.80 -7.01
C GLN A 49 10.59 -18.59 -6.66
N ASN A 50 9.92 -18.21 -5.59
CA ASN A 50 8.63 -18.81 -5.22
C ASN A 50 7.52 -17.84 -5.62
N ASP A 51 6.85 -18.13 -6.73
CA ASP A 51 5.88 -17.22 -7.30
C ASP A 51 4.66 -16.98 -6.40
N GLU A 52 4.21 -18.00 -5.67
CA GLU A 52 3.04 -17.84 -4.80
C GLU A 52 3.36 -16.91 -3.63
N LEU A 53 4.53 -17.08 -3.01
CA LEU A 53 4.94 -16.18 -1.93
C LEU A 53 5.24 -14.78 -2.47
N PHE A 54 5.84 -14.69 -3.65
CA PHE A 54 6.10 -13.41 -4.30
C PHE A 54 4.79 -12.63 -4.53
N LYS A 55 3.77 -13.29 -5.06
CA LYS A 55 2.46 -12.66 -5.28
C LYS A 55 1.85 -12.16 -3.97
N GLY A 56 1.98 -12.96 -2.91
CA GLY A 56 1.48 -12.56 -1.59
C GLY A 56 2.15 -11.31 -1.07
N GLU A 57 3.48 -11.25 -1.18
CA GLU A 57 4.22 -10.06 -0.74
C GLU A 57 3.95 -8.85 -1.63
N ALA A 58 3.77 -9.06 -2.94
CA ALA A 58 3.39 -7.98 -3.85
C ALA A 58 2.03 -7.41 -3.47
N ALA A 59 1.07 -8.29 -3.17
CA ALA A 59 -0.27 -7.87 -2.74
C ALA A 59 -0.20 -7.07 -1.43
N ASP A 60 0.61 -7.54 -0.46
CA ASP A 60 0.79 -6.84 0.81
C ASP A 60 1.41 -5.46 0.61
N LEU A 61 2.41 -5.38 -0.27
CA LEU A 61 3.05 -4.10 -0.58
C LEU A 61 2.05 -3.11 -1.18
N ILE A 62 1.28 -3.57 -2.17
CA ILE A 62 0.29 -2.71 -2.83
C ILE A 62 -0.77 -2.26 -1.81
N PHE A 63 -1.24 -3.17 -0.97
CA PHE A 63 -2.23 -2.84 0.06
C PHE A 63 -1.70 -1.72 0.97
N HIS A 64 -0.51 -1.90 1.53
CA HIS A 64 0.07 -0.90 2.45
C HIS A 64 0.38 0.41 1.74
N LEU A 65 0.77 0.35 0.46
CA LEU A 65 0.98 1.56 -0.33
C LEU A 65 -0.33 2.33 -0.49
N LEU A 66 -1.44 1.65 -0.77
CA LEU A 66 -2.74 2.31 -0.89
C LEU A 66 -3.17 2.95 0.42
N VAL A 67 -2.90 2.28 1.55
CA VAL A 67 -3.17 2.85 2.87
C VAL A 67 -2.34 4.11 3.09
N LEU A 68 -1.06 4.08 2.74
CA LEU A 68 -0.18 5.24 2.90
C LEU A 68 -0.63 6.41 2.03
N LEU A 69 -1.04 6.14 0.78
CA LEU A 69 -1.55 7.18 -0.10
C LEU A 69 -2.80 7.84 0.50
N GLU A 70 -3.73 7.04 1.03
CA GLU A 70 -4.93 7.56 1.66
C GLU A 70 -4.59 8.40 2.90
N ASP A 71 -3.63 7.94 3.70
CA ASP A 71 -3.15 8.68 4.86
C ASP A 71 -2.58 10.05 4.47
N ARG A 72 -1.89 10.12 3.33
CA ARG A 72 -1.30 11.35 2.82
C ARG A 72 -2.29 12.19 2.00
N GLY A 73 -3.51 11.72 1.79
CA GLY A 73 -4.51 12.43 1.00
C GLY A 73 -4.18 12.49 -0.49
N ILE A 74 -3.44 11.50 -0.99
CA ILE A 74 -3.03 11.43 -2.40
C ILE A 74 -3.79 10.29 -3.07
N ASP A 75 -4.41 10.55 -4.20
CA ASP A 75 -5.11 9.53 -4.95
C ASP A 75 -4.15 8.77 -5.85
N LEU A 76 -4.40 7.47 -6.03
CA LEU A 76 -3.57 6.62 -6.90
C LEU A 76 -3.47 7.21 -8.31
N SER A 77 -4.53 7.85 -8.81
CA SER A 77 -4.52 8.47 -10.13
C SER A 77 -3.41 9.52 -10.27
N GLU A 78 -3.03 10.19 -9.19
CA GLU A 78 -1.94 11.17 -9.21
C GLU A 78 -0.59 10.48 -9.45
N ILE A 79 -0.39 9.29 -8.87
CA ILE A 79 0.81 8.51 -9.09
C ILE A 79 0.86 7.99 -10.53
N ILE A 80 -0.28 7.50 -11.01
CA ILE A 80 -0.40 7.03 -12.40
C ILE A 80 -0.07 8.18 -13.37
N ALA A 81 -0.56 9.39 -13.08
CA ALA A 81 -0.26 10.57 -13.92
C ALA A 81 1.25 10.86 -13.99
N VAL A 82 1.96 10.72 -12.87
CA VAL A 82 3.41 10.88 -12.85
C VAL A 82 4.07 9.82 -13.74
N LEU A 83 3.65 8.57 -13.64
CA LEU A 83 4.20 7.50 -14.46
C LEU A 83 3.95 7.74 -15.95
N GLN A 84 2.74 8.16 -16.29
CA GLN A 84 2.38 8.47 -17.68
C GLN A 84 3.23 9.61 -18.22
N SER A 85 3.44 10.66 -17.42
CA SER A 85 4.28 11.79 -17.81
C SER A 85 5.72 11.36 -18.10
N ARG A 86 6.29 10.53 -17.22
CA ARG A 86 7.64 10.00 -17.39
C ARG A 86 7.76 9.09 -18.59
N HIS A 87 6.76 8.28 -18.84
CA HIS A 87 6.74 7.38 -19.99
C HIS A 87 6.68 8.18 -21.29
N ALA A 88 5.84 9.21 -21.33
CA ALA A 88 5.74 10.07 -22.52
C ALA A 88 7.04 10.82 -22.83
N ALA A 89 7.82 11.14 -21.78
CA ALA A 89 9.09 11.84 -21.92
C ALA A 89 10.22 10.92 -22.42
N LYS A 90 10.04 9.63 -22.31
CA LYS A 90 11.03 8.65 -22.75
C LYS A 90 10.85 8.27 -24.21
#